data_6b1e284d0e0b94240c9ee8758206065c
#
_entry.id   6b1e284d0e0b94240c9ee8758206065c
#
_cell.length_a   1.000
_cell.length_b   1.000
_cell.length_c   1.000
_cell.angle_alpha   90.00
_cell.angle_beta   90.00
_cell.angle_gamma   90.00
#
_symmetry.space_group_name_H-M   'P 1'
#
loop_
_entity.id
_entity.type
_entity.pdbx_description
1 polymer ?
#
loop_
_entity_poly.entity_id
_entity_poly.type
_entity_poly.pdbx_seq_one_letter_code
_entity_poly.pdbx_strand_id
1 'polypeptide(L)'
;MIEVDANLQKGVVTVRFRGAVTNREFIDLAATIANFGSADRVLVYLDWVAIDRWAFSVPTASGVTAWRRARKMIARAALVHQPRLNRQAAWLAAFLRKEGVQVRSWRPQNAAAAATWLRIV
;
A
#
# COMPACT_ATOMS: atom_id res chain seq x y z
N MET A 1 12.20 -6.04 2.47
CA MET A 1 11.30 -7.13 2.95
C MET A 1 9.89 -6.57 3.17
N ILE A 2 8.90 -7.27 2.72
CA ILE A 2 7.49 -6.87 2.87
C ILE A 2 6.76 -7.97 3.65
N GLU A 3 6.10 -7.59 4.73
CA GLU A 3 5.29 -8.50 5.55
C GLU A 3 3.82 -8.14 5.41
N VAL A 4 2.97 -9.13 5.15
CA VAL A 4 1.53 -8.94 5.00
C VAL A 4 0.80 -9.62 6.14
N ASP A 5 -0.03 -8.86 6.86
CA ASP A 5 -0.92 -9.37 7.89
C ASP A 5 -2.36 -9.07 7.45
N ALA A 6 -3.05 -10.09 7.00
CA ALA A 6 -4.40 -9.95 6.48
C ALA A 6 -5.43 -10.50 7.47
N ASN A 7 -6.33 -9.63 7.92
CA ASN A 7 -7.51 -10.03 8.69
C ASN A 7 -8.74 -9.85 7.80
N LEU A 8 -9.07 -10.88 7.04
CA LEU A 8 -10.15 -10.81 6.05
C LEU A 8 -11.53 -10.80 6.69
N GLN A 9 -11.68 -11.28 7.92
CA GLN A 9 -12.96 -11.16 8.65
C GLN A 9 -13.28 -9.70 8.93
N LYS A 10 -12.28 -8.91 9.28
CA LYS A 10 -12.44 -7.46 9.51
C LYS A 10 -12.26 -6.64 8.23
N GLY A 11 -11.85 -7.27 7.14
CA GLY A 11 -11.59 -6.59 5.89
C GLY A 11 -10.39 -5.65 5.93
N VAL A 12 -9.39 -5.93 6.77
CA VAL A 12 -8.20 -5.08 6.95
C VAL A 12 -6.94 -5.85 6.63
N VAL A 13 -6.08 -5.24 5.83
CA VAL A 13 -4.76 -5.78 5.49
C VAL A 13 -3.70 -4.77 5.91
N THR A 14 -2.81 -5.17 6.81
CA THR A 14 -1.67 -4.35 7.23
C THR A 14 -0.43 -4.87 6.53
N VAL A 15 0.28 -3.97 5.85
CA VAL A 15 1.48 -4.31 5.09
C VAL A 15 2.64 -3.51 5.64
N ARG A 16 3.67 -4.18 6.14
CA ARG A 16 4.86 -3.55 6.68
C ARG A 16 6.04 -3.76 5.75
N PHE A 17 6.65 -2.65 5.36
CA PHE A 17 7.84 -2.62 4.50
C PHE A 17 9.06 -2.36 5.35
N ARG A 18 10.13 -3.13 5.15
CA ARG A 18 11.38 -2.99 5.90
C ARG A 18 12.59 -3.08 5.00
N GLY A 19 13.64 -2.35 5.36
CA GLY A 19 14.92 -2.40 4.68
C GLY A 19 14.87 -1.91 3.25
N ALA A 20 15.59 -2.58 2.37
CA ALA A 20 15.57 -2.28 0.94
C ALA A 20 14.35 -2.94 0.30
N VAL A 21 13.55 -2.15 -0.40
CA VAL A 21 12.35 -2.65 -1.11
C VAL A 21 12.68 -2.74 -2.59
N THR A 22 12.54 -3.93 -3.15
CA THR A 22 12.80 -4.19 -4.56
C THR A 22 11.53 -4.09 -5.39
N ASN A 23 11.69 -3.88 -6.70
CA ASN A 23 10.56 -3.88 -7.63
C ASN A 23 9.81 -5.22 -7.59
N ARG A 24 10.52 -6.33 -7.48
CA ARG A 24 9.92 -7.66 -7.40
C ARG A 24 9.01 -7.81 -6.19
N GLU A 25 9.47 -7.37 -5.02
CA GLU A 25 8.66 -7.40 -3.80
C GLU A 25 7.41 -6.54 -3.94
N PHE A 26 7.53 -5.38 -4.57
CA PHE A 26 6.42 -4.46 -4.79
C PHE A 26 5.37 -5.08 -5.72
N ILE A 27 5.81 -5.76 -6.78
CA ILE A 27 4.92 -6.48 -7.70
C ILE A 27 4.25 -7.67 -6.99
N ASP A 28 5.02 -8.44 -6.22
CA ASP A 28 4.50 -9.60 -5.49
C ASP A 28 3.44 -9.20 -4.46
N LEU A 29 3.61 -8.04 -3.81
CA LEU A 29 2.59 -7.49 -2.92
C LEU A 29 1.29 -7.22 -3.66
N ALA A 30 1.36 -6.58 -4.80
CA ALA A 30 0.17 -6.30 -5.61
C ALA A 30 -0.54 -7.60 -6.02
N ALA A 31 0.21 -8.61 -6.44
CA ALA A 31 -0.35 -9.91 -6.77
C ALA A 31 -1.03 -10.57 -5.56
N THR A 32 -0.43 -10.48 -4.39
CA THR A 32 -1.01 -10.99 -3.14
C THR A 32 -2.35 -10.33 -2.84
N ILE A 33 -2.43 -8.99 -2.94
CA ILE A 33 -3.68 -8.26 -2.71
C ILE A 33 -4.73 -8.64 -3.74
N ALA A 34 -4.35 -8.76 -5.01
CA ALA A 34 -5.27 -9.12 -6.08
C ALA A 34 -5.90 -10.50 -5.89
N ASN A 35 -5.22 -11.39 -5.19
CA ASN A 35 -5.62 -12.78 -5.01
C ASN A 35 -6.26 -13.08 -3.65
N PHE A 36 -6.69 -12.07 -2.90
CA PHE A 36 -7.28 -12.31 -1.58
C PHE A 36 -8.59 -13.09 -1.59
N GLY A 37 -9.24 -13.28 -2.69
CA GLY A 37 -10.43 -14.12 -2.76
C GLY A 37 -11.58 -13.68 -1.83
N SER A 38 -11.56 -12.45 -1.35
CA SER A 38 -12.62 -11.89 -0.51
C SER A 38 -13.77 -11.40 -1.40
N ALA A 39 -15.01 -11.58 -0.92
CA ALA A 39 -16.18 -11.05 -1.61
C ALA A 39 -16.21 -9.52 -1.60
N ASP A 40 -15.67 -8.92 -0.53
CA ASP A 40 -15.64 -7.48 -0.34
C ASP A 40 -14.24 -6.91 -0.54
N ARG A 41 -14.18 -5.62 -0.89
CA ARG A 41 -12.93 -4.90 -0.92
C ARG A 41 -12.35 -4.75 0.47
N VAL A 42 -11.03 -4.65 0.55
CA VAL A 42 -10.31 -4.54 1.82
C VAL A 42 -9.79 -3.13 2.05
N LEU A 43 -9.57 -2.82 3.33
CA LEU A 43 -8.87 -1.61 3.76
C LEU A 43 -7.39 -1.97 3.91
N VAL A 44 -6.51 -1.18 3.30
CA VAL A 44 -5.08 -1.48 3.27
C VAL A 44 -4.31 -0.41 4.04
N TYR A 45 -3.51 -0.86 5.01
CA TYR A 45 -2.59 0.00 5.74
C TYR A 45 -1.17 -0.29 5.26
N LEU A 46 -0.55 0.69 4.61
CA LEU A 46 0.82 0.57 4.07
C LEU A 46 1.79 1.29 5.01
N ASP A 47 2.56 0.52 5.76
CA ASP A 47 3.55 1.04 6.69
C ASP A 47 4.93 1.04 6.02
N TRP A 48 5.38 2.23 5.62
CA TRP A 48 6.68 2.44 4.97
C TRP A 48 7.72 3.04 5.92
N VAL A 49 7.43 3.11 7.22
CA VAL A 49 8.29 3.81 8.18
C VAL A 49 9.70 3.17 8.26
N ALA A 50 9.79 1.85 8.17
CA ALA A 50 11.04 1.12 8.30
C ALA A 50 11.75 0.84 6.97
N ILE A 51 11.35 1.49 5.89
CA ILE A 51 12.08 1.40 4.62
C ILE A 51 13.40 2.16 4.76
N ASP A 52 14.52 1.46 4.51
CA ASP A 52 15.84 2.09 4.44
C ASP A 52 16.11 2.65 3.04
N ARG A 53 15.73 1.89 2.02
CA ARG A 53 16.04 2.23 0.64
C ARG A 53 14.96 1.68 -0.30
N TRP A 54 14.58 2.52 -1.25
CA TRP A 54 13.75 2.12 -2.37
C TRP A 54 14.67 1.69 -3.50
N ALA A 55 14.74 0.39 -3.78
CA ALA A 55 15.75 -0.19 -4.66
C ALA A 55 15.41 -0.13 -6.16
N PHE A 56 14.40 0.66 -6.52
CA PHE A 56 14.08 0.93 -7.92
C PHE A 56 13.57 2.36 -8.06
N SER A 57 13.82 2.98 -9.22
CA SER A 57 13.52 4.41 -9.42
C SER A 57 12.07 4.66 -9.84
N VAL A 58 11.56 3.84 -10.74
CA VAL A 58 10.18 3.94 -11.23
C VAL A 58 9.59 2.54 -11.37
N PRO A 59 8.28 2.39 -11.16
CA PRO A 59 7.62 1.11 -11.40
C PRO A 59 7.70 0.71 -12.86
N THR A 60 7.91 -0.57 -13.08
CA THR A 60 7.92 -1.16 -14.42
C THR A 60 6.49 -1.29 -14.96
N ALA A 61 6.36 -1.59 -16.26
CA ALA A 61 5.07 -1.90 -16.86
C ALA A 61 4.38 -3.07 -16.16
N SER A 62 5.15 -4.08 -15.74
CA SER A 62 4.62 -5.21 -14.96
C SER A 62 4.08 -4.77 -13.61
N GLY A 63 4.76 -3.83 -12.95
CA GLY A 63 4.31 -3.25 -11.68
C GLY A 63 3.00 -2.49 -11.83
N VAL A 64 2.88 -1.67 -12.85
CA VAL A 64 1.65 -0.94 -13.17
C VAL A 64 0.49 -1.92 -13.40
N THR A 65 0.71 -2.96 -14.19
CA THR A 65 -0.32 -3.98 -14.48
C THR A 65 -0.75 -4.71 -13.20
N ALA A 66 0.21 -5.10 -12.36
CA ALA A 66 -0.07 -5.81 -11.11
C ALA A 66 -0.92 -4.94 -10.16
N TRP A 67 -0.54 -3.66 -9.97
CA TRP A 67 -1.28 -2.74 -9.10
C TRP A 67 -2.64 -2.36 -9.68
N ARG A 68 -2.79 -2.35 -10.98
CA ARG A 68 -4.08 -2.15 -11.63
C ARG A 68 -5.06 -3.29 -11.34
N ARG A 69 -4.55 -4.52 -11.19
CA ARG A 69 -5.36 -5.65 -10.73
C ARG A 69 -5.68 -5.56 -9.24
N ALA A 70 -4.68 -5.20 -8.43
CA ALA A 70 -4.84 -5.08 -6.99
C ALA A 70 -5.90 -4.04 -6.60
N ARG A 71 -6.01 -2.93 -7.34
CA ARG A 71 -6.97 -1.86 -7.05
C ARG A 71 -8.41 -2.34 -6.90
N LYS A 72 -8.76 -3.39 -7.61
CA LYS A 72 -10.13 -3.95 -7.57
C LYS A 72 -10.49 -4.48 -6.19
N MET A 73 -9.50 -4.85 -5.40
CA MET A 73 -9.67 -5.37 -4.05
C MET A 73 -9.53 -4.30 -2.97
N ILE A 74 -9.12 -3.09 -3.31
CA ILE A 74 -8.82 -2.04 -2.32
C ILE A 74 -9.95 -1.02 -2.28
N ALA A 75 -10.58 -0.86 -1.11
CA ALA A 75 -11.57 0.19 -0.88
C ALA A 75 -10.88 1.51 -0.52
N ARG A 76 -9.94 1.45 0.42
CA ARG A 76 -9.15 2.58 0.90
C ARG A 76 -7.74 2.12 1.21
N ALA A 77 -6.79 3.02 1.07
CA ALA A 77 -5.42 2.79 1.45
C ALA A 77 -4.90 3.95 2.31
N ALA A 78 -4.35 3.62 3.47
CA ALA A 78 -3.62 4.56 4.30
C ALA A 78 -2.13 4.30 4.11
N LEU A 79 -1.35 5.36 3.85
CA LEU A 79 0.06 5.27 3.60
C LEU A 79 0.82 6.10 4.63
N VAL A 80 1.68 5.46 5.41
CA VAL A 80 2.52 6.13 6.41
C VAL A 80 3.98 6.01 5.98
N HIS A 81 4.64 7.15 5.78
CA HIS A 81 6.00 7.16 5.24
C HIS A 81 6.84 8.30 5.78
N GLN A 82 8.16 8.12 5.72
CA GLN A 82 9.14 9.16 5.99
C GLN A 82 9.11 10.23 4.88
N PRO A 83 9.45 11.51 5.19
CA PRO A 83 9.48 12.58 4.17
C PRO A 83 10.41 12.29 2.99
N ARG A 84 11.50 11.55 3.20
CA ARG A 84 12.44 11.20 2.12
C ARG A 84 11.82 10.30 1.05
N LEU A 85 10.67 9.70 1.32
CA LEU A 85 9.95 8.86 0.36
C LEU A 85 8.74 9.56 -0.26
N ASN A 86 8.65 10.89 -0.14
CA ASN A 86 7.51 11.67 -0.67
C ASN A 86 7.26 11.40 -2.16
N ARG A 87 8.31 11.26 -2.96
CA ARG A 87 8.17 11.02 -4.41
C ARG A 87 7.48 9.69 -4.67
N GLN A 88 7.96 8.63 -4.05
CA GLN A 88 7.39 7.29 -4.21
C GLN A 88 5.97 7.21 -3.66
N ALA A 89 5.74 7.81 -2.50
CA ALA A 89 4.42 7.87 -1.89
C ALA A 89 3.42 8.64 -2.75
N ALA A 90 3.82 9.79 -3.28
CA ALA A 90 3.00 10.61 -4.16
C ALA A 90 2.64 9.86 -5.45
N TRP A 91 3.60 9.13 -6.02
CA TRP A 91 3.34 8.34 -7.22
C TRP A 91 2.29 7.25 -6.96
N LEU A 92 2.46 6.47 -5.90
CA LEU A 92 1.51 5.40 -5.58
C LEU A 92 0.12 5.95 -5.25
N ALA A 93 0.07 7.00 -4.45
CA ALA A 93 -1.20 7.64 -4.10
C ALA A 93 -1.92 8.18 -5.33
N ALA A 94 -1.21 8.87 -6.21
CA ALA A 94 -1.79 9.40 -7.45
C ALA A 94 -2.29 8.28 -8.36
N PHE A 95 -1.50 7.21 -8.51
CA PHE A 95 -1.88 6.05 -9.30
C PHE A 95 -3.17 5.41 -8.78
N LEU A 96 -3.24 5.11 -7.48
CA LEU A 96 -4.41 4.47 -6.89
C LEU A 96 -5.64 5.37 -6.93
N ARG A 97 -5.49 6.68 -6.69
CA ARG A 97 -6.60 7.64 -6.80
C ARG A 97 -7.16 7.70 -8.21
N LYS A 98 -6.30 7.71 -9.21
CA LYS A 98 -6.70 7.68 -10.62
C LYS A 98 -7.50 6.43 -10.95
N GLU A 99 -7.20 5.33 -10.28
CA GLU A 99 -7.90 4.06 -10.46
C GLU A 99 -9.12 3.90 -9.53
N GLY A 100 -9.53 4.96 -8.84
CA GLY A 100 -10.75 5.00 -8.03
C GLY A 100 -10.60 4.62 -6.57
N VAL A 101 -9.37 4.46 -6.07
CA VAL A 101 -9.10 4.14 -4.67
C VAL A 101 -8.91 5.43 -3.86
N GLN A 102 -9.55 5.52 -2.70
CA GLN A 102 -9.30 6.61 -1.77
C GLN A 102 -7.96 6.34 -1.04
N VAL A 103 -7.03 7.27 -1.15
CA VAL A 103 -5.71 7.16 -0.53
C VAL A 103 -5.38 8.44 0.23
N ARG A 104 -4.89 8.29 1.45
CA ARG A 104 -4.31 9.39 2.22
C ARG A 104 -2.95 8.99 2.76
N SER A 105 -2.08 9.98 2.89
CA SER A 105 -0.71 9.81 3.39
C SER A 105 -0.53 10.56 4.70
N TRP A 106 0.29 9.99 5.59
CA TRP A 106 0.66 10.60 6.87
C TRP A 106 2.15 10.43 7.13
N ARG A 107 2.68 11.30 7.95
CA ARG A 107 4.03 11.15 8.50
C ARG A 107 4.01 10.13 9.63
N PRO A 108 5.17 9.52 9.99
CA PRO A 108 5.22 8.49 11.04
C PRO A 108 4.64 8.92 12.37
N GLN A 109 4.83 10.18 12.78
CA GLN A 109 4.29 10.69 14.03
C GLN A 109 2.76 10.75 14.04
N ASN A 110 2.11 10.66 12.89
CA ASN A 110 0.65 10.69 12.75
C ASN A 110 0.07 9.31 12.39
N ALA A 111 0.80 8.24 12.63
CA ALA A 111 0.36 6.88 12.31
C ALA A 111 -0.97 6.51 12.98
N ALA A 112 -1.21 6.98 14.20
CA ALA A 112 -2.47 6.74 14.90
C ALA A 112 -3.66 7.36 14.15
N ALA A 113 -3.49 8.56 13.60
CA ALA A 113 -4.51 9.22 12.79
C ALA A 113 -4.79 8.43 11.49
N ALA A 114 -3.76 7.87 10.88
CA ALA A 114 -3.91 7.02 9.70
C ALA A 114 -4.77 5.79 10.00
N ALA A 115 -4.48 5.11 11.10
CA ALA A 115 -5.24 3.93 11.52
C ALA A 115 -6.71 4.27 11.81
N THR A 116 -6.94 5.41 12.47
CA THR A 116 -8.30 5.89 12.77
C THR A 116 -9.07 6.21 11.49
N TRP A 117 -8.45 6.92 10.55
CA TRP A 117 -9.08 7.24 9.27
C TRP A 117 -9.48 5.99 8.51
N LEU A 118 -8.62 4.98 8.50
CA LEU A 118 -8.87 3.74 7.78
C LEU A 118 -10.05 2.96 8.37
N ARG A 119 -10.28 3.06 9.68
CA ARG A 119 -11.36 2.36 10.39
C ARG A 119 -12.72 3.06 10.33
N ILE A 120 -12.75 4.34 9.99
CA ILE A 120 -13.98 5.14 9.90
C ILE A 120 -14.69 4.86 8.56
N VAL A 121 -15.02 3.66 8.28
CA VAL A 121 -15.67 3.32 7.01
C VAL A 121 -17.07 2.80 7.24
#